data_cd499f64ad23bdda40e3c61a2548921d
#
_entry.id   cd499f64ad23bdda40e3c61a2548921d
#
_cell.length_a   1.000
_cell.length_b   1.000
_cell.length_c   1.000
_cell.angle_alpha   90.00
_cell.angle_beta   90.00
_cell.angle_gamma   90.00
#
_symmetry.space_group_name_H-M   'P 1'
#
loop_
_entity.id
_entity.type
_entity.pdbx_description
1 polymer ?
#
loop_
_entity_poly.entity_id
_entity_poly.type
_entity_poly.pdbx_seq_one_letter_code
_entity_poly.pdbx_strand_id
1 'polypeptide(L)'
;MKWPNDVLIGQHKVCGILVEQHSAKQGAALIIGVGLNVNNSLAGAPADVRQCATSVFDLTAETMDLNQLLIELIRQLEKTISQLQSRQMEMFAELNSVSCLTGRDVSVQVGDELIAGFCHGIDSDGCLLLDGDGRLNRLNAGTVVSWW
;
A
#
# COMPACT_ATOMS: atom_id res chain seq x y z
N MET A 1 -3.17 0.23 6.04
CA MET A 1 -2.67 0.13 4.63
C MET A 1 -3.82 0.46 3.69
N LYS A 2 -3.56 1.16 2.58
CA LYS A 2 -4.54 1.42 1.51
C LYS A 2 -4.06 0.72 0.22
N TRP A 3 -4.89 -0.19 -0.29
CA TRP A 3 -4.60 -0.85 -1.57
C TRP A 3 -4.49 0.18 -2.72
N PRO A 4 -3.60 -0.03 -3.71
CA PRO A 4 -2.76 -1.22 -3.84
C PRO A 4 -1.45 -1.16 -3.03
N ASN A 5 -0.91 0.01 -2.72
CA ASN A 5 0.50 0.15 -2.37
C ASN A 5 0.83 1.30 -1.39
N ASP A 6 -0.18 1.86 -0.71
CA ASP A 6 0.02 2.98 0.20
C ASP A 6 0.01 2.53 1.66
N VAL A 7 1.02 2.96 2.43
CA VAL A 7 1.04 2.83 3.88
C VAL A 7 0.58 4.16 4.50
N LEU A 8 -0.41 4.07 5.38
CA LEU A 8 -0.99 5.23 6.04
C LEU A 8 -0.68 5.21 7.54
N ILE A 9 -0.53 6.40 8.12
CA ILE A 9 -0.64 6.64 9.57
C ILE A 9 -1.87 7.54 9.76
N GLY A 10 -2.86 7.04 10.49
CA GLY A 10 -4.20 7.64 10.46
C GLY A 10 -4.78 7.60 9.06
N GLN A 11 -5.08 8.77 8.49
CA GLN A 11 -5.58 8.90 7.12
C GLN A 11 -4.55 9.48 6.13
N HIS A 12 -3.30 9.68 6.57
CA HIS A 12 -2.26 10.33 5.78
C HIS A 12 -1.23 9.32 5.30
N LYS A 13 -0.91 9.38 4.02
CA LYS A 13 0.11 8.54 3.40
C LYS A 13 1.50 8.90 3.93
N VAL A 14 2.18 7.92 4.50
CA VAL A 14 3.58 8.05 4.94
C VAL A 14 4.55 7.34 3.99
N CYS A 15 4.06 6.31 3.27
CA CYS A 15 4.90 5.53 2.36
C CYS A 15 4.10 5.06 1.14
N GLY A 16 4.76 4.99 0.00
CA GLY A 16 4.28 4.28 -1.20
C GLY A 16 5.27 3.19 -1.58
N ILE A 17 4.76 2.04 -2.03
CA ILE A 17 5.57 0.90 -2.47
C ILE A 17 5.26 0.64 -3.94
N LEU A 18 6.27 0.58 -4.79
CA LEU A 18 6.14 0.25 -6.20
C LEU A 18 6.92 -1.03 -6.49
N VAL A 19 6.27 -2.01 -7.11
CA VAL A 19 6.92 -3.24 -7.55
C VAL A 19 6.84 -3.33 -9.06
N GLU A 20 8.00 -3.45 -9.70
CA GLU A 20 8.12 -3.59 -11.14
C GLU A 20 8.80 -4.90 -11.49
N GLN A 21 8.25 -5.60 -12.48
CA GLN A 21 8.87 -6.79 -13.03
C GLN A 21 9.72 -6.43 -14.25
N HIS A 22 10.99 -6.79 -14.21
CA HIS A 22 11.91 -6.62 -15.32
C HIS A 22 12.28 -7.98 -15.92
N SER A 23 12.02 -8.15 -17.22
CA SER A 23 12.40 -9.37 -17.94
C SER A 23 13.86 -9.29 -18.34
N ALA A 24 14.69 -10.20 -17.86
CA ALA A 24 16.11 -10.32 -18.22
C ALA A 24 16.38 -11.65 -18.92
N LYS A 25 17.50 -11.73 -19.66
CA LYS A 25 17.91 -12.96 -20.37
C LYS A 25 18.09 -14.19 -19.45
N GLN A 26 18.24 -13.97 -18.15
CA GLN A 26 18.46 -15.01 -17.13
C GLN A 26 17.26 -15.24 -16.20
N GLY A 27 16.08 -14.71 -16.55
CA GLY A 27 14.86 -14.83 -15.76
C GLY A 27 14.18 -13.47 -15.48
N ALA A 28 13.15 -13.47 -14.66
CA ALA A 28 12.47 -12.25 -14.24
C ALA A 28 13.10 -11.72 -12.95
N ALA A 29 13.39 -10.42 -12.89
CA ALA A 29 13.78 -9.71 -11.68
C ALA A 29 12.63 -8.83 -11.20
N LEU A 30 12.43 -8.74 -9.89
CA LEU A 30 11.51 -7.78 -9.29
C LEU A 30 12.31 -6.61 -8.72
N ILE A 31 11.89 -5.40 -9.04
CA ILE A 31 12.43 -4.16 -8.48
C ILE A 31 11.39 -3.63 -7.50
N ILE A 32 11.78 -3.47 -6.25
CA ILE A 32 10.90 -2.94 -5.19
C ILE A 32 11.37 -1.54 -4.83
N GLY A 33 10.59 -0.53 -5.21
CA GLY A 33 10.79 0.85 -4.80
C GLY A 33 9.98 1.16 -3.53
N VAL A 34 10.62 1.71 -2.51
CA VAL A 34 9.98 2.12 -1.27
C VAL A 34 10.21 3.61 -1.05
N GLY A 35 9.13 4.40 -1.15
CA GLY A 35 9.15 5.85 -0.91
C GLY A 35 8.57 6.17 0.47
N LEU A 36 9.42 6.25 1.49
CA LEU A 36 9.02 6.55 2.87
C LEU A 36 9.38 8.01 3.22
N ASN A 37 8.39 8.77 3.67
CA ASN A 37 8.59 10.12 4.21
C ASN A 37 9.08 10.02 5.66
N VAL A 38 10.35 10.34 5.90
CA VAL A 38 10.98 10.19 7.22
C VAL A 38 11.29 11.53 7.84
N ASN A 39 12.42 12.14 7.49
CA ASN A 39 12.95 13.37 8.11
C ASN A 39 12.56 14.65 7.36
N ASN A 40 11.78 14.53 6.29
CA ASN A 40 11.25 15.68 5.55
C ASN A 40 10.00 16.23 6.26
N SER A 41 9.81 17.56 6.22
CA SER A 41 8.55 18.19 6.63
C SER A 41 7.70 18.50 5.41
N LEU A 42 6.42 18.20 5.48
CA LEU A 42 5.41 18.56 4.48
C LEU A 42 4.73 19.89 4.76
N ALA A 43 5.13 20.64 5.81
CA ALA A 43 4.53 21.93 6.17
C ALA A 43 4.56 22.95 5.02
N GLY A 44 5.61 22.90 4.18
CA GLY A 44 5.77 23.76 2.98
C GLY A 44 5.20 23.16 1.68
N ALA A 45 4.62 21.95 1.72
CA ALA A 45 4.06 21.31 0.53
C ALA A 45 2.74 21.97 0.09
N PRO A 46 2.29 21.78 -1.18
CA PRO A 46 0.98 22.19 -1.64
C PRO A 46 -0.16 21.65 -0.75
N ALA A 47 -1.28 22.37 -0.69
CA ALA A 47 -2.36 22.08 0.24
C ALA A 47 -2.98 20.67 0.02
N ASP A 48 -3.11 20.24 -1.22
CA ASP A 48 -3.59 18.91 -1.61
C ASP A 48 -2.67 17.80 -1.09
N VAL A 49 -1.35 17.99 -1.16
CA VAL A 49 -0.38 17.04 -0.59
C VAL A 49 -0.47 17.00 0.93
N ARG A 50 -0.55 18.16 1.61
CA ARG A 50 -0.66 18.22 3.08
C ARG A 50 -1.92 17.55 3.63
N GLN A 51 -3.00 17.53 2.84
CA GLN A 51 -4.27 16.91 3.24
C GLN A 51 -4.24 15.37 3.15
N CYS A 52 -3.34 14.79 2.36
CA CYS A 52 -3.33 13.36 2.11
C CYS A 52 -2.02 12.65 2.49
N ALA A 53 -0.95 13.39 2.82
CA ALA A 53 0.35 12.81 3.15
C ALA A 53 0.91 13.36 4.46
N THR A 54 1.82 12.59 5.06
CA THR A 54 2.58 12.96 6.27
C THR A 54 3.99 12.38 6.22
N SER A 55 4.82 12.77 7.17
CA SER A 55 6.13 12.18 7.42
C SER A 55 6.26 11.73 8.87
N VAL A 56 7.26 10.89 9.16
CA VAL A 56 7.56 10.51 10.54
C VAL A 56 7.93 11.74 11.35
N PHE A 57 8.74 12.65 10.77
CA PHE A 57 9.13 13.90 11.41
C PHE A 57 7.94 14.80 11.76
N ASP A 58 6.99 14.97 10.83
CA ASP A 58 5.80 15.81 11.10
C ASP A 58 4.89 15.24 12.20
N LEU A 59 4.97 13.92 12.46
CA LEU A 59 4.19 13.26 13.51
C LEU A 59 4.89 13.24 14.86
N THR A 60 6.24 13.14 14.89
CA THR A 60 7.00 12.89 16.11
C THR A 60 7.85 14.09 16.55
N ALA A 61 8.13 15.01 15.64
CA ALA A 61 9.13 16.07 15.75
C ALA A 61 10.58 15.57 16.00
N GLU A 62 10.82 14.28 15.74
CA GLU A 62 12.13 13.64 15.92
C GLU A 62 12.73 13.24 14.59
N THR A 63 14.08 13.37 14.47
CA THR A 63 14.81 12.86 13.31
C THR A 63 15.29 11.45 13.56
N MET A 64 15.16 10.59 12.54
CA MET A 64 15.64 9.20 12.59
C MET A 64 17.00 9.06 11.88
N ASP A 65 17.81 8.11 12.33
CA ASP A 65 18.98 7.66 11.59
C ASP A 65 18.53 6.86 10.36
N LEU A 66 18.68 7.46 9.18
CA LEU A 66 18.25 6.86 7.91
C LEU A 66 19.00 5.58 7.57
N ASN A 67 20.26 5.43 8.00
CA ASN A 67 21.05 4.22 7.74
C ASN A 67 20.52 3.05 8.57
N GLN A 68 20.22 3.28 9.86
CA GLN A 68 19.62 2.26 10.71
C GLN A 68 18.23 1.87 10.22
N LEU A 69 17.41 2.84 9.82
CA LEU A 69 16.08 2.59 9.25
C LEU A 69 16.17 1.77 7.96
N LEU A 70 17.10 2.09 7.06
CA LEU A 70 17.31 1.34 5.82
C LEU A 70 17.75 -0.11 6.09
N ILE A 71 18.68 -0.32 7.02
CA ILE A 71 19.13 -1.66 7.41
C ILE A 71 17.95 -2.49 7.94
N GLU A 72 17.13 -1.90 8.80
CA GLU A 72 15.97 -2.61 9.35
C GLU A 72 14.92 -2.91 8.27
N LEU A 73 14.65 -1.96 7.37
CA LEU A 73 13.75 -2.18 6.24
C LEU A 73 14.20 -3.35 5.36
N ILE A 74 15.49 -3.40 5.01
CA ILE A 74 16.05 -4.50 4.20
C ILE A 74 15.90 -5.82 4.93
N ARG A 75 16.23 -5.90 6.22
CA ARG A 75 16.07 -7.12 7.02
C ARG A 75 14.63 -7.61 7.06
N GLN A 76 13.67 -6.70 7.23
CA GLN A 76 12.24 -7.06 7.25
C GLN A 76 11.76 -7.51 5.86
N LEU A 77 12.21 -6.87 4.79
CA LEU A 77 11.91 -7.31 3.43
C LEU A 77 12.45 -8.72 3.14
N GLU A 78 13.73 -8.99 3.46
CA GLU A 78 14.33 -10.32 3.27
C GLU A 78 13.56 -11.39 4.05
N LYS A 79 13.26 -11.11 5.33
CA LYS A 79 12.45 -12.00 6.16
C LYS A 79 11.08 -12.26 5.57
N THR A 80 10.37 -11.21 5.14
CA THR A 80 9.05 -11.31 4.55
C THR A 80 9.08 -12.12 3.26
N ILE A 81 10.02 -11.82 2.35
CA ILE A 81 10.18 -12.55 1.09
C ILE A 81 10.47 -14.03 1.33
N SER A 82 11.35 -14.36 2.29
CA SER A 82 11.68 -15.75 2.62
C SER A 82 10.48 -16.54 3.19
N GLN A 83 9.50 -15.86 3.75
CA GLN A 83 8.30 -16.46 4.34
C GLN A 83 7.09 -16.52 3.40
N LEU A 84 7.16 -15.84 2.25
CA LEU A 84 6.02 -15.72 1.33
C LEU A 84 5.37 -17.05 0.96
N GLN A 85 6.18 -18.09 0.66
CA GLN A 85 5.64 -19.39 0.26
C GLN A 85 5.05 -20.20 1.41
N SER A 86 5.61 -20.09 2.60
CA SER A 86 5.21 -20.90 3.76
C SER A 86 4.09 -20.27 4.60
N ARG A 87 3.94 -18.93 4.55
CA ARG A 87 2.99 -18.18 5.39
C ARG A 87 2.04 -17.28 4.60
N GLN A 88 1.84 -17.57 3.32
CA GLN A 88 1.03 -16.72 2.44
C GLN A 88 -0.35 -16.43 3.00
N MET A 89 -1.08 -17.43 3.46
CA MET A 89 -2.44 -17.25 4.01
C MET A 89 -2.46 -16.34 5.25
N GLU A 90 -1.50 -16.53 6.17
CA GLU A 90 -1.38 -15.70 7.37
C GLU A 90 -1.04 -14.25 7.01
N MET A 91 -0.14 -14.04 6.05
CA MET A 91 0.25 -12.71 5.60
C MET A 91 -0.93 -11.96 4.95
N PHE A 92 -1.78 -12.62 4.16
CA PHE A 92 -2.99 -11.98 3.62
C PHE A 92 -4.02 -11.69 4.71
N ALA A 93 -4.15 -12.54 5.73
CA ALA A 93 -5.01 -12.25 6.88
C ALA A 93 -4.50 -11.02 7.66
N GLU A 94 -3.19 -10.94 7.92
CA GLU A 94 -2.54 -9.78 8.53
C GLU A 94 -2.73 -8.51 7.69
N LEU A 95 -2.55 -8.61 6.36
CA LEU A 95 -2.75 -7.49 5.44
C LEU A 95 -4.19 -6.96 5.47
N ASN A 96 -5.17 -7.86 5.45
CA ASN A 96 -6.58 -7.49 5.55
C ASN A 96 -6.94 -6.87 6.91
N SER A 97 -6.31 -7.30 8.00
CA SER A 97 -6.53 -6.73 9.33
C SER A 97 -6.08 -5.28 9.46
N VAL A 98 -5.08 -4.86 8.69
CA VAL A 98 -4.56 -3.48 8.65
C VAL A 98 -5.05 -2.66 7.45
N SER A 99 -5.88 -3.25 6.61
CA SER A 99 -6.47 -2.55 5.45
C SER A 99 -7.50 -1.52 5.92
N CYS A 100 -7.37 -0.29 5.44
CA CYS A 100 -8.36 0.75 5.72
C CYS A 100 -9.61 0.66 4.82
N LEU A 101 -9.64 -0.27 3.88
CA LEU A 101 -10.73 -0.43 2.90
C LEU A 101 -11.66 -1.59 3.24
N THR A 102 -11.16 -2.63 3.89
CA THR A 102 -11.93 -3.82 4.23
C THR A 102 -13.12 -3.49 5.11
N GLY A 103 -14.32 -3.95 4.72
CA GLY A 103 -15.57 -3.71 5.43
C GLY A 103 -16.19 -2.34 5.17
N ARG A 104 -15.79 -1.65 4.10
CA ARG A 104 -16.28 -0.31 3.73
C ARG A 104 -16.77 -0.27 2.30
N ASP A 105 -17.58 0.74 2.00
CA ASP A 105 -17.91 1.08 0.62
C ASP A 105 -16.72 1.83 0.00
N VAL A 106 -16.29 1.37 -1.18
CA VAL A 106 -15.07 1.84 -1.86
C VAL A 106 -15.37 2.12 -3.31
N SER A 107 -14.79 3.20 -3.83
CA SER A 107 -14.79 3.48 -5.28
C SER A 107 -13.36 3.47 -5.81
N VAL A 108 -13.16 2.73 -6.91
CA VAL A 108 -11.86 2.54 -7.57
C VAL A 108 -11.96 2.94 -9.03
N GLN A 109 -11.06 3.80 -9.46
CA GLN A 109 -10.87 4.13 -10.86
C GLN A 109 -9.95 3.11 -11.52
N VAL A 110 -10.43 2.43 -12.56
CA VAL A 110 -9.67 1.46 -13.38
C VAL A 110 -9.72 1.92 -14.83
N GLY A 111 -8.67 2.53 -15.33
CA GLY A 111 -8.71 3.24 -16.61
C GLY A 111 -9.77 4.33 -16.61
N ASP A 112 -10.73 4.26 -17.55
CA ASP A 112 -11.85 5.21 -17.66
C ASP A 112 -13.10 4.76 -16.88
N GLU A 113 -13.08 3.59 -16.24
CA GLU A 113 -14.21 3.01 -15.52
C GLU A 113 -14.11 3.27 -14.01
N LEU A 114 -15.22 3.70 -13.40
CA LEU A 114 -15.36 3.81 -11.95
C LEU A 114 -16.12 2.59 -11.43
N ILE A 115 -15.48 1.77 -10.63
CA ILE A 115 -16.06 0.57 -10.00
C ILE A 115 -16.27 0.87 -8.53
N ALA A 116 -17.53 0.78 -8.07
CA ALA A 116 -17.89 1.01 -6.68
C ALA A 116 -18.53 -0.24 -6.08
N GLY A 117 -18.33 -0.43 -4.78
CA GLY A 117 -18.95 -1.55 -4.06
C GLY A 117 -18.41 -1.72 -2.66
N PHE A 118 -18.99 -2.67 -1.93
CA PHE A 118 -18.55 -3.06 -0.60
C PHE A 118 -17.26 -3.89 -0.69
N CYS A 119 -16.24 -3.47 0.04
CA CYS A 119 -14.92 -4.12 0.03
C CYS A 119 -14.87 -5.31 0.99
N HIS A 120 -14.73 -6.50 0.43
CA HIS A 120 -14.53 -7.74 1.20
C HIS A 120 -13.07 -7.98 1.61
N GLY A 121 -12.14 -7.12 1.14
CA GLY A 121 -10.72 -7.24 1.43
C GLY A 121 -9.89 -7.56 0.20
N ILE A 122 -8.71 -8.14 0.44
CA ILE A 122 -7.71 -8.49 -0.56
C ILE A 122 -7.59 -10.01 -0.58
N ASP A 123 -7.66 -10.62 -1.77
CA ASP A 123 -7.54 -12.07 -1.94
C ASP A 123 -6.09 -12.57 -1.95
N SER A 124 -5.90 -13.88 -2.09
CA SER A 124 -4.58 -14.54 -2.11
C SER A 124 -3.68 -14.16 -3.28
N ASP A 125 -4.22 -13.51 -4.31
CA ASP A 125 -3.45 -13.02 -5.46
C ASP A 125 -3.18 -11.51 -5.35
N GLY A 126 -3.61 -10.86 -4.25
CA GLY A 126 -3.44 -9.44 -4.01
C GLY A 126 -4.51 -8.56 -4.66
N CYS A 127 -5.57 -9.15 -5.24
CA CYS A 127 -6.66 -8.39 -5.85
C CYS A 127 -7.62 -7.86 -4.78
N LEU A 128 -8.08 -6.62 -4.98
CA LEU A 128 -9.15 -6.03 -4.16
C LEU A 128 -10.49 -6.61 -4.59
N LEU A 129 -11.30 -7.05 -3.62
CA LEU A 129 -12.63 -7.64 -3.86
C LEU A 129 -13.72 -6.62 -3.53
N LEU A 130 -14.45 -6.17 -4.54
CA LEU A 130 -15.58 -5.24 -4.41
C LEU A 130 -16.88 -5.90 -4.84
N ASP A 131 -17.84 -5.97 -3.94
CA ASP A 131 -19.22 -6.42 -4.23
C ASP A 131 -20.08 -5.19 -4.57
N GLY A 132 -20.46 -5.07 -5.83
CA GLY A 132 -21.27 -3.99 -6.35
C GLY A 132 -22.15 -4.44 -7.50
N ASP A 133 -23.37 -3.90 -7.59
CA ASP A 133 -24.36 -4.21 -8.64
C ASP A 133 -24.68 -5.71 -8.77
N GLY A 134 -24.65 -6.44 -7.66
CA GLY A 134 -24.90 -7.88 -7.62
C GLY A 134 -23.77 -8.73 -8.22
N ARG A 135 -22.58 -8.15 -8.36
CA ARG A 135 -21.40 -8.81 -8.90
C ARG A 135 -20.17 -8.56 -8.01
N LEU A 136 -19.42 -9.62 -7.77
CA LEU A 136 -18.10 -9.52 -7.14
C LEU A 136 -17.04 -9.16 -8.21
N ASN A 137 -16.51 -7.95 -8.11
CA ASN A 137 -15.43 -7.46 -8.94
C ASN A 137 -14.09 -7.77 -8.28
N ARG A 138 -13.15 -8.28 -9.05
CA ARG A 138 -11.81 -8.65 -8.62
C ARG A 138 -10.81 -7.75 -9.33
N LEU A 139 -10.25 -6.77 -8.59
CA LEU A 139 -9.40 -5.71 -9.15
C LEU A 139 -7.93 -5.96 -8.83
N ASN A 140 -7.11 -6.09 -9.86
CA ASN A 140 -5.65 -6.25 -9.74
C ASN A 140 -4.87 -4.94 -9.84
N ALA A 141 -5.53 -3.86 -10.31
CA ALA A 141 -4.96 -2.51 -10.42
C ALA A 141 -6.07 -1.47 -10.34
N GLY A 142 -5.70 -0.24 -10.02
CA GLY A 142 -6.61 0.89 -9.98
C GLY A 142 -6.20 1.93 -8.95
N THR A 143 -6.92 3.04 -8.93
CA THR A 143 -6.74 4.13 -7.96
C THR A 143 -7.98 4.23 -7.07
N VAL A 144 -7.82 4.02 -5.78
CA VAL A 144 -8.91 4.25 -4.81
C VAL A 144 -9.19 5.75 -4.72
N VAL A 145 -10.38 6.16 -5.15
CA VAL A 145 -10.79 7.57 -5.19
C VAL A 145 -11.61 7.99 -3.97
N SER A 146 -12.36 7.06 -3.37
CA SER A 146 -13.11 7.32 -2.13
C SER A 146 -13.38 6.04 -1.34
N TRP A 147 -13.55 6.19 -0.02
CA TRP A 147 -14.02 5.13 0.89
C TRP A 147 -14.68 5.77 2.12
N TRP A 148 -15.71 5.13 2.70
CA TRP A 148 -16.51 5.61 3.85
C TRP A 148 -17.06 4.47 4.71
#